data_061bc96e339189b93cd54c4dc354cba3
#
_entry.id   061bc96e339189b93cd54c4dc354cba3
#
_cell.length_a   1.000
_cell.length_b   1.000
_cell.length_c   1.000
_cell.angle_alpha   90.00
_cell.angle_beta   90.00
_cell.angle_gamma   90.00
#
_symmetry.space_group_name_H-M   'P 1'
#
loop_
_entity.id
_entity.type
_entity.pdbx_description
1 polymer ?
#
loop_
_entity_poly.entity_id
_entity_poly.type
_entity_poly.pdbx_seq_one_letter_code
_entity_poly.pdbx_strand_id
1 'polypeptide(L)'
;MDNIFDYVADFYAQDEEWNTVLQQSYVENFLRTKLWQGASEEELFKDWDHITVLCIFLGNSDNFLGDMTKENFIDCVGWCARNVSDFIISPEQVASFLDTMTELYAHLKKKRIITNASAPAEAKAKLLVNGEVQMLDKDGHFYPRFERYNVYSTPDLPAKIFLNIGERLDNLLQALRTFFDDKKYKKDIERATFLYAGILMTGIVQEKPGSDEYAQCFWDYFLFDYRLIANDKNPLQHFYDSVSEIGFSPNGKVSRDVLLELLKAELVFFSVTGRTEEGLFSCINIFTGEDYLLMLPFEDDVKTENMVFMGHIFYNKTMVMNCLRGMQIPRTSFKRFLKVVKQAKDWAAIRMGGELSWKDFISRFPMFIRHMSLIYSAYVKMDGFDFETCHQDYQPAPLLEDAVSEEIWYSMRPYAFSAFDIELAQQLWSDYVAATNKDVAAIRRPEIWAAGVINCFVRANGVYNYKPEHISTMCNGVPMSIITRTTNEIENNLLLEPHDPRYINEEGLLMMLLV
;
A
#
# COMPACT_ATOMS: atom_id res chain seq x y z
N MET A 1 19.17 14.29 25.87
CA MET A 1 19.84 12.98 25.89
C MET A 1 18.79 12.02 26.37
N ASP A 2 18.40 11.12 25.51
CA ASP A 2 17.35 10.15 25.82
C ASP A 2 17.97 9.10 26.77
N ASN A 3 17.41 8.96 27.94
CA ASN A 3 17.93 8.04 28.96
C ASN A 3 17.41 6.63 28.67
N ILE A 4 18.30 5.63 28.58
CA ILE A 4 17.93 4.22 28.33
C ILE A 4 16.83 3.73 29.29
N PHE A 5 16.81 4.20 30.52
CA PHE A 5 15.80 3.78 31.51
C PHE A 5 14.41 4.32 31.22
N ASP A 6 14.30 5.40 30.47
CA ASP A 6 13.00 5.91 30.01
C ASP A 6 12.44 4.98 28.93
N TYR A 7 13.26 4.49 28.00
CA TYR A 7 12.85 3.48 27.01
C TYR A 7 12.41 2.15 27.65
N VAL A 8 13.15 1.69 28.68
CA VAL A 8 12.75 0.51 29.44
C VAL A 8 11.40 0.72 30.12
N ALA A 9 11.20 1.87 30.76
CA ALA A 9 9.95 2.19 31.44
C ALA A 9 8.78 2.28 30.43
N ASP A 10 8.99 2.92 29.30
CA ASP A 10 7.98 3.06 28.24
C ASP A 10 7.55 1.69 27.66
N PHE A 11 8.51 0.78 27.46
CA PHE A 11 8.20 -0.58 26.98
C PHE A 11 7.28 -1.32 27.96
N TYR A 12 7.59 -1.29 29.26
CA TYR A 12 6.77 -1.95 30.27
C TYR A 12 5.46 -1.22 30.58
N ALA A 13 5.37 0.07 30.30
CA ALA A 13 4.14 0.84 30.45
C ALA A 13 3.14 0.57 29.32
N GLN A 14 3.60 0.12 28.17
CA GLN A 14 2.71 -0.23 27.03
C GLN A 14 1.89 -1.49 27.31
N ASP A 15 2.46 -2.46 28.04
CA ASP A 15 1.81 -3.71 28.40
C ASP A 15 2.39 -4.26 29.71
N GLU A 16 1.58 -4.30 30.78
CA GLU A 16 1.99 -4.82 32.08
C GLU A 16 2.29 -6.33 32.06
N GLU A 17 1.82 -7.07 31.05
CA GLU A 17 2.08 -8.50 30.92
C GLU A 17 3.57 -8.80 30.67
N TRP A 18 4.35 -7.86 30.14
CA TRP A 18 5.82 -8.03 30.01
C TRP A 18 6.52 -8.32 31.34
N ASN A 19 5.98 -7.83 32.46
CA ASN A 19 6.50 -8.15 33.79
C ASN A 19 6.32 -9.61 34.20
N THR A 20 5.43 -10.36 33.55
CA THR A 20 5.27 -11.80 33.76
C THR A 20 6.34 -12.61 33.01
N VAL A 21 6.87 -12.06 31.94
CA VAL A 21 7.90 -12.67 31.09
C VAL A 21 9.30 -12.42 31.65
N LEU A 22 9.64 -11.15 31.84
CA LEU A 22 10.89 -10.67 32.44
C LEU A 22 10.60 -9.37 33.20
N GLN A 23 10.78 -9.34 34.50
CA GLN A 23 10.43 -8.18 35.31
C GLN A 23 11.30 -6.95 34.96
N GLN A 24 10.69 -5.79 34.79
CA GLN A 24 11.35 -4.51 34.54
C GLN A 24 12.52 -4.26 35.50
N SER A 25 12.31 -4.51 36.81
CA SER A 25 13.32 -4.31 37.84
C SER A 25 14.59 -5.15 37.64
N TYR A 26 14.50 -6.31 36.99
CA TYR A 26 15.66 -7.15 36.69
C TYR A 26 16.46 -6.58 35.54
N VAL A 27 15.77 -6.10 34.51
CA VAL A 27 16.39 -5.44 33.35
C VAL A 27 17.11 -4.15 33.77
N GLU A 28 16.42 -3.29 34.52
CA GLU A 28 17.03 -2.05 35.02
C GLU A 28 18.26 -2.33 35.90
N ASN A 29 18.20 -3.32 36.78
CA ASN A 29 19.34 -3.71 37.60
C ASN A 29 20.53 -4.22 36.79
N PHE A 30 20.26 -4.95 35.72
CA PHE A 30 21.29 -5.41 34.77
C PHE A 30 21.94 -4.22 34.07
N LEU A 31 21.17 -3.36 33.45
CA LEU A 31 21.67 -2.19 32.73
C LEU A 31 22.41 -1.20 33.67
N ARG A 32 21.91 -0.96 34.89
CA ARG A 32 22.61 -0.17 35.90
C ARG A 32 23.95 -0.79 36.29
N THR A 33 24.02 -2.13 36.39
CA THR A 33 25.27 -2.82 36.69
C THR A 33 26.29 -2.63 35.57
N LYS A 34 25.87 -2.73 34.32
CA LYS A 34 26.69 -2.48 33.14
C LYS A 34 27.20 -1.02 33.09
N LEU A 35 26.31 -0.06 33.38
CA LEU A 35 26.67 1.37 33.45
C LEU A 35 27.74 1.63 34.51
N TRP A 36 27.62 1.03 35.70
CA TRP A 36 28.64 1.16 36.76
C TRP A 36 29.96 0.46 36.41
N GLN A 37 29.96 -0.49 35.53
CA GLN A 37 31.14 -1.16 34.99
C GLN A 37 31.79 -0.35 33.86
N GLY A 38 31.19 0.78 33.45
CA GLY A 38 31.73 1.69 32.45
C GLY A 38 31.24 1.42 31.02
N ALA A 39 30.16 0.68 30.85
CA ALA A 39 29.54 0.51 29.53
C ALA A 39 29.11 1.86 28.96
N SER A 40 29.34 2.05 27.68
CA SER A 40 28.88 3.22 26.94
C SER A 40 27.36 3.23 26.78
N GLU A 41 26.80 4.40 26.49
CA GLU A 41 25.38 4.53 26.21
C GLU A 41 24.97 3.67 24.99
N GLU A 42 25.77 3.63 23.93
CA GLU A 42 25.56 2.80 22.75
C GLU A 42 25.50 1.30 23.08
N GLU A 43 26.40 0.83 23.97
CA GLU A 43 26.38 -0.55 24.44
C GLU A 43 25.13 -0.87 25.25
N LEU A 44 24.65 0.06 26.08
CA LEU A 44 23.43 -0.14 26.87
C LEU A 44 22.17 -0.19 25.98
N PHE A 45 22.09 0.65 24.95
CA PHE A 45 21.00 0.58 23.97
C PHE A 45 21.01 -0.73 23.19
N LYS A 46 22.17 -1.20 22.77
CA LYS A 46 22.33 -2.48 22.10
C LYS A 46 21.91 -3.65 23.01
N ASP A 47 22.33 -3.64 24.26
CA ASP A 47 21.93 -4.65 25.25
C ASP A 47 20.41 -4.64 25.45
N TRP A 48 19.81 -3.45 25.52
CA TRP A 48 18.36 -3.29 25.64
C TRP A 48 17.61 -3.84 24.43
N ASP A 49 18.06 -3.53 23.22
CA ASP A 49 17.47 -4.08 21.99
C ASP A 49 17.47 -5.61 22.01
N HIS A 50 18.57 -6.22 22.40
CA HIS A 50 18.67 -7.67 22.53
C HIS A 50 17.74 -8.24 23.61
N ILE A 51 17.60 -7.55 24.75
CA ILE A 51 16.70 -7.96 25.84
C ILE A 51 15.23 -7.84 25.40
N THR A 52 14.88 -6.77 24.69
CA THR A 52 13.53 -6.58 24.13
C THR A 52 13.17 -7.73 23.19
N VAL A 53 14.10 -8.13 22.33
CA VAL A 53 13.92 -9.28 21.42
C VAL A 53 13.69 -10.58 22.22
N LEU A 54 14.45 -10.81 23.29
CA LEU A 54 14.22 -11.97 24.15
C LEU A 54 12.83 -11.93 24.82
N CYS A 55 12.40 -10.78 25.34
CA CYS A 55 11.07 -10.62 25.93
C CYS A 55 9.99 -10.97 24.92
N ILE A 56 10.09 -10.44 23.69
CA ILE A 56 9.13 -10.71 22.61
C ILE A 56 9.12 -12.21 22.25
N PHE A 57 10.28 -12.84 22.15
CA PHE A 57 10.37 -14.28 21.89
C PHE A 57 9.69 -15.09 23.00
N LEU A 58 10.00 -14.81 24.26
CA LEU A 58 9.40 -15.52 25.42
C LEU A 58 7.89 -15.31 25.50
N GLY A 59 7.41 -14.09 25.24
CA GLY A 59 5.98 -13.79 25.20
C GLY A 59 5.23 -14.47 24.04
N ASN A 60 5.96 -14.96 23.03
CA ASN A 60 5.43 -15.65 21.86
C ASN A 60 5.65 -17.18 21.88
N SER A 61 6.29 -17.68 22.89
CA SER A 61 6.58 -19.10 23.03
C SER A 61 6.14 -19.60 24.40
N ASP A 62 5.94 -20.90 24.53
CA ASP A 62 5.64 -21.55 25.83
C ASP A 62 6.89 -21.64 26.70
N ASN A 63 7.94 -20.91 26.41
CA ASN A 63 9.19 -20.94 27.16
C ASN A 63 9.16 -19.94 28.32
N PHE A 64 9.63 -20.37 29.49
CA PHE A 64 9.82 -19.50 30.64
C PHE A 64 11.30 -19.12 30.77
N LEU A 65 11.56 -17.89 31.19
CA LEU A 65 12.91 -17.34 31.36
C LEU A 65 13.86 -18.29 32.13
N GLY A 66 13.37 -18.92 33.19
CA GLY A 66 14.17 -19.79 34.04
C GLY A 66 14.46 -21.17 33.47
N ASP A 67 13.69 -21.59 32.48
CA ASP A 67 13.71 -22.95 31.92
C ASP A 67 14.33 -22.99 30.51
N MET A 68 14.80 -21.86 30.02
CA MET A 68 15.44 -21.77 28.70
C MET A 68 16.67 -22.71 28.62
N THR A 69 16.60 -23.61 27.67
CA THR A 69 17.71 -24.52 27.30
C THR A 69 18.57 -23.96 26.21
N LYS A 70 19.66 -24.63 25.91
CA LYS A 70 20.51 -24.31 24.72
C LYS A 70 19.69 -24.36 23.43
N GLU A 71 18.85 -25.37 23.30
CA GLU A 71 17.98 -25.55 22.14
C GLU A 71 17.02 -24.37 22.00
N ASN A 72 16.39 -23.91 23.09
CA ASN A 72 15.51 -22.75 23.07
C ASN A 72 16.23 -21.45 22.65
N PHE A 73 17.51 -21.28 22.99
CA PHE A 73 18.30 -20.14 22.50
C PHE A 73 18.65 -20.26 21.01
N ILE A 74 18.88 -21.48 20.50
CA ILE A 74 19.05 -21.71 19.06
C ILE A 74 17.75 -21.38 18.33
N ASP A 75 16.63 -21.83 18.85
CA ASP A 75 15.30 -21.51 18.32
C ASP A 75 15.02 -20.00 18.39
N CYS A 76 15.41 -19.33 19.48
CA CYS A 76 15.33 -17.87 19.62
C CYS A 76 16.12 -17.15 18.52
N VAL A 77 17.37 -17.55 18.24
CA VAL A 77 18.16 -16.98 17.17
C VAL A 77 17.51 -17.22 15.81
N GLY A 78 16.98 -18.43 15.58
CA GLY A 78 16.24 -18.75 14.36
C GLY A 78 14.95 -17.92 14.24
N TRP A 79 14.27 -17.71 15.36
CA TRP A 79 13.10 -16.85 15.42
C TRP A 79 13.46 -15.39 15.15
N CYS A 80 14.55 -14.87 15.72
CA CYS A 80 15.05 -13.53 15.45
C CYS A 80 15.33 -13.33 13.96
N ALA A 81 16.01 -14.29 13.35
CA ALA A 81 16.32 -14.23 11.92
C ALA A 81 15.06 -14.15 11.03
N ARG A 82 13.95 -14.74 11.48
CA ARG A 82 12.68 -14.73 10.75
C ARG A 82 11.80 -13.52 11.09
N ASN A 83 11.93 -12.97 12.31
CA ASN A 83 10.93 -12.07 12.88
C ASN A 83 11.46 -10.68 13.23
N VAL A 84 12.77 -10.47 13.23
CA VAL A 84 13.39 -9.19 13.55
C VAL A 84 14.07 -8.64 12.30
N SER A 85 13.49 -7.61 11.72
CA SER A 85 13.88 -7.07 10.40
C SER A 85 15.35 -6.69 10.28
N ASP A 86 15.99 -6.29 11.38
CA ASP A 86 17.40 -5.87 11.41
C ASP A 86 18.32 -6.95 11.96
N PHE A 87 17.76 -8.11 12.34
CA PHE A 87 18.54 -9.23 12.80
C PHE A 87 19.07 -10.03 11.61
N ILE A 88 20.33 -9.80 11.27
CA ILE A 88 21.02 -10.53 10.21
C ILE A 88 21.73 -11.72 10.83
N ILE A 89 21.57 -12.92 10.26
CA ILE A 89 22.38 -14.05 10.66
C ILE A 89 23.81 -13.84 10.16
N SER A 90 24.60 -13.10 10.92
CA SER A 90 26.03 -12.97 10.75
C SER A 90 26.74 -13.46 12.02
N PRO A 91 28.00 -13.89 11.93
CA PRO A 91 28.75 -14.30 13.11
C PRO A 91 28.80 -13.21 14.19
N GLU A 92 28.92 -11.96 13.77
CA GLU A 92 29.00 -10.80 14.67
C GLU A 92 27.66 -10.55 15.38
N GLN A 93 26.55 -10.59 14.64
CA GLN A 93 25.21 -10.32 15.19
C GLN A 93 24.78 -11.43 16.16
N VAL A 94 24.95 -12.69 15.74
CA VAL A 94 24.64 -13.86 16.56
C VAL A 94 25.51 -13.91 17.82
N ALA A 95 26.82 -13.63 17.67
CA ALA A 95 27.72 -13.55 18.82
C ALA A 95 27.27 -12.45 19.78
N SER A 96 27.02 -11.27 19.28
CA SER A 96 26.61 -10.12 20.06
C SER A 96 25.32 -10.38 20.85
N PHE A 97 24.30 -10.92 20.20
CA PHE A 97 23.03 -11.27 20.86
C PHE A 97 23.26 -12.29 22.00
N LEU A 98 23.96 -13.40 21.71
CA LEU A 98 24.20 -14.46 22.70
C LEU A 98 25.17 -14.04 23.79
N ASP A 99 26.06 -13.06 23.57
CA ASP A 99 26.90 -12.47 24.61
C ASP A 99 26.07 -11.65 25.59
N THR A 100 25.18 -10.77 25.08
CA THR A 100 24.22 -10.06 25.94
C THR A 100 23.38 -11.02 26.75
N MET A 101 22.85 -12.10 26.13
CA MET A 101 22.08 -13.13 26.84
C MET A 101 22.92 -13.85 27.90
N THR A 102 24.18 -14.15 27.62
CA THR A 102 25.09 -14.80 28.56
C THR A 102 25.33 -13.91 29.78
N GLU A 103 25.55 -12.61 29.59
CA GLU A 103 25.75 -11.64 30.66
C GLU A 103 24.48 -11.43 31.47
N LEU A 104 23.32 -11.30 30.81
CA LEU A 104 22.02 -11.18 31.48
C LEU A 104 21.75 -12.40 32.36
N TYR A 105 21.93 -13.62 31.82
CA TYR A 105 21.68 -14.87 32.56
C TYR A 105 22.65 -15.05 33.72
N ALA A 106 23.93 -14.68 33.54
CA ALA A 106 24.90 -14.66 34.64
C ALA A 106 24.48 -13.66 35.75
N HIS A 107 23.96 -12.48 35.39
CA HIS A 107 23.45 -11.49 36.34
C HIS A 107 22.22 -12.03 37.09
N LEU A 108 21.24 -12.61 36.38
CA LEU A 108 20.03 -13.19 36.96
C LEU A 108 20.35 -14.36 37.92
N LYS A 109 21.30 -15.21 37.53
CA LYS A 109 21.78 -16.29 38.42
C LYS A 109 22.44 -15.74 39.68
N LYS A 110 23.27 -14.72 39.57
CA LYS A 110 23.89 -14.05 40.75
C LYS A 110 22.84 -13.47 41.68
N LYS A 111 21.71 -13.03 41.16
CA LYS A 111 20.54 -12.55 41.92
C LYS A 111 19.62 -13.67 42.40
N ARG A 112 19.92 -14.94 42.10
CA ARG A 112 19.12 -16.12 42.42
C ARG A 112 17.72 -16.14 41.81
N ILE A 113 17.56 -15.46 40.66
CA ILE A 113 16.30 -15.42 39.93
C ILE A 113 16.15 -16.68 39.07
N ILE A 114 17.26 -17.15 38.49
CA ILE A 114 17.33 -18.38 37.69
C ILE A 114 18.39 -19.33 38.27
N THR A 115 18.30 -20.61 37.96
CA THR A 115 19.23 -21.63 38.42
C THR A 115 20.32 -21.95 37.42
N ASN A 116 20.00 -21.97 36.13
CA ASN A 116 20.95 -22.25 35.03
C ASN A 116 21.24 -20.99 34.23
N ALA A 117 22.51 -20.71 33.99
CA ALA A 117 22.96 -19.55 33.19
C ALA A 117 23.91 -19.97 32.05
N SER A 118 24.12 -21.28 31.83
CA SER A 118 25.07 -21.73 30.76
C SER A 118 24.42 -21.84 29.40
N ALA A 119 23.09 -21.88 29.32
CA ALA A 119 22.35 -22.16 28.11
C ALA A 119 22.69 -21.19 26.92
N PRO A 120 22.77 -19.86 27.10
CA PRO A 120 23.15 -18.96 26.00
C PRO A 120 24.57 -19.18 25.50
N ALA A 121 25.54 -19.40 26.41
CA ALA A 121 26.92 -19.69 26.05
C ALA A 121 27.07 -21.03 25.33
N GLU A 122 26.32 -22.04 25.72
CA GLU A 122 26.27 -23.35 25.06
C GLU A 122 25.64 -23.23 23.66
N ALA A 123 24.58 -22.41 23.51
CA ALA A 123 23.96 -22.11 22.23
C ALA A 123 24.96 -21.39 21.31
N LYS A 124 25.68 -20.39 21.83
CA LYS A 124 26.73 -19.69 21.10
C LYS A 124 27.80 -20.66 20.59
N ALA A 125 28.31 -21.54 21.46
CA ALA A 125 29.33 -22.52 21.08
C ALA A 125 28.84 -23.52 20.00
N LYS A 126 27.54 -23.83 19.97
CA LYS A 126 26.95 -24.72 18.96
C LYS A 126 26.68 -24.00 17.64
N LEU A 127 26.22 -22.74 17.71
CA LEU A 127 25.89 -21.95 16.52
C LEU A 127 27.11 -21.39 15.81
N LEU A 128 28.15 -20.99 16.54
CA LEU A 128 29.35 -20.38 15.97
C LEU A 128 30.49 -21.39 15.92
N VAL A 129 30.69 -22.00 14.76
CA VAL A 129 31.75 -22.98 14.52
C VAL A 129 32.69 -22.45 13.42
N ASN A 130 33.96 -22.33 13.74
CA ASN A 130 34.99 -21.84 12.82
C ASN A 130 34.73 -20.44 12.24
N GLY A 131 34.10 -19.56 13.03
CA GLY A 131 33.76 -18.22 12.59
C GLY A 131 32.53 -18.14 11.67
N GLU A 132 31.75 -19.21 11.55
CA GLU A 132 30.56 -19.30 10.74
C GLU A 132 29.36 -19.70 11.58
N VAL A 133 28.16 -19.20 11.21
CA VAL A 133 26.92 -19.54 11.89
C VAL A 133 26.39 -20.86 11.36
N GLN A 134 26.19 -21.82 12.24
CA GLN A 134 25.55 -23.10 11.98
C GLN A 134 24.13 -23.07 12.52
N MET A 135 23.14 -22.95 11.66
CA MET A 135 21.74 -22.97 12.07
C MET A 135 20.99 -24.19 11.56
N LEU A 136 20.11 -24.69 12.38
CA LEU A 136 19.21 -25.78 12.05
C LEU A 136 17.78 -25.24 12.01
N ASP A 137 17.01 -25.63 10.98
CA ASP A 137 15.56 -25.41 10.98
C ASP A 137 14.85 -26.35 11.97
N LYS A 138 13.53 -26.21 12.12
CA LYS A 138 12.71 -27.04 12.98
C LYS A 138 12.75 -28.55 12.63
N ASP A 139 13.13 -28.89 11.39
CA ASP A 139 13.24 -30.25 10.89
C ASP A 139 14.69 -30.78 11.01
N GLY A 140 15.60 -30.00 11.57
CA GLY A 140 17.01 -30.35 11.75
C GLY A 140 17.90 -30.11 10.53
N HIS A 141 17.42 -29.39 9.52
CA HIS A 141 18.20 -29.00 8.38
C HIS A 141 18.95 -27.69 8.65
N PHE A 142 20.13 -27.55 8.07
CA PHE A 142 20.87 -26.29 8.15
C PHE A 142 20.24 -25.23 7.24
N TYR A 143 19.99 -24.05 7.80
CA TYR A 143 19.59 -22.90 7.00
C TYR A 143 20.73 -22.53 6.04
N PRO A 144 20.39 -22.14 4.79
CA PRO A 144 21.40 -21.64 3.86
C PRO A 144 22.14 -20.45 4.49
N ARG A 145 23.45 -20.42 4.33
CA ARG A 145 24.29 -19.35 4.83
C ARG A 145 23.88 -18.04 4.21
N PHE A 146 23.71 -17.00 5.03
CA PHE A 146 23.66 -15.60 4.60
C PHE A 146 22.50 -15.19 3.66
N GLU A 147 21.57 -16.04 3.34
CA GLU A 147 20.35 -15.53 2.73
C GLU A 147 19.63 -14.68 3.78
N ARG A 148 19.43 -13.40 3.46
CA ARG A 148 18.44 -12.59 4.15
C ARG A 148 17.13 -13.36 4.09
N TYR A 149 16.74 -13.94 5.21
CA TYR A 149 15.41 -14.45 5.29
C TYR A 149 14.50 -13.29 5.02
N ASN A 150 13.76 -13.41 3.95
CA ASN A 150 12.62 -12.58 3.75
C ASN A 150 11.67 -13.03 4.87
N VAL A 151 11.78 -12.33 6.00
CA VAL A 151 11.16 -12.65 7.29
C VAL A 151 9.69 -12.97 7.13
N TYR A 152 9.10 -12.54 6.02
CA TYR A 152 7.69 -12.56 5.71
C TYR A 152 7.29 -13.59 4.64
N SER A 153 8.20 -14.46 4.24
CA SER A 153 7.93 -15.45 3.18
C SER A 153 7.57 -16.84 3.67
N THR A 154 7.58 -17.08 4.98
CA THR A 154 7.28 -18.41 5.53
C THR A 154 5.90 -18.47 6.17
N PRO A 155 5.14 -19.58 5.97
CA PRO A 155 3.83 -19.79 6.59
C PRO A 155 3.83 -19.78 8.13
N ASP A 156 4.99 -19.89 8.77
CA ASP A 156 5.18 -20.00 10.21
C ASP A 156 5.28 -18.64 10.94
N LEU A 157 4.86 -17.54 10.34
CA LEU A 157 4.93 -16.23 10.96
C LEU A 157 3.95 -16.11 12.13
N PRO A 158 4.40 -15.94 13.39
CA PRO A 158 3.48 -15.64 14.46
C PRO A 158 2.79 -14.30 14.22
N ALA A 159 1.50 -14.23 14.53
CA ALA A 159 0.67 -13.02 14.35
C ALA A 159 1.26 -11.74 14.98
N LYS A 160 2.20 -11.86 15.88
CA LYS A 160 2.86 -10.76 16.61
C LYS A 160 4.04 -10.09 15.89
N ILE A 161 4.42 -10.52 14.68
CA ILE A 161 5.34 -9.73 13.81
C ILE A 161 4.80 -8.33 13.53
N PHE A 162 3.49 -8.16 13.58
CA PHE A 162 2.87 -6.84 13.52
C PHE A 162 3.48 -5.83 14.51
N LEU A 163 3.97 -6.25 15.65
CA LEU A 163 4.54 -5.35 16.66
C LEU A 163 5.87 -4.71 16.24
N ASN A 164 6.75 -5.46 15.57
CA ASN A 164 8.06 -4.91 15.14
C ASN A 164 7.99 -4.11 13.84
N ILE A 165 7.04 -4.44 12.97
CA ILE A 165 6.77 -3.63 11.77
C ILE A 165 5.87 -2.45 12.12
N GLY A 166 4.95 -2.64 13.08
CA GLY A 166 3.95 -1.66 13.46
C GLY A 166 4.56 -0.29 13.72
N GLU A 167 5.49 -0.18 14.62
CA GLU A 167 6.10 1.11 14.95
C GLU A 167 6.85 1.73 13.77
N ARG A 168 7.60 0.94 13.01
CA ARG A 168 8.31 1.42 11.82
C ARG A 168 7.37 1.82 10.71
N LEU A 169 6.30 1.05 10.52
CA LEU A 169 5.24 1.36 9.59
C LEU A 169 4.51 2.63 10.00
N ASP A 170 4.15 2.77 11.28
CA ASP A 170 3.48 3.96 11.81
C ASP A 170 4.36 5.21 11.66
N ASN A 171 5.64 5.12 11.98
CA ASN A 171 6.60 6.21 11.78
C ASN A 171 6.72 6.60 10.30
N LEU A 172 6.76 5.63 9.40
CA LEU A 172 6.78 5.87 7.95
C LEU A 172 5.46 6.51 7.47
N LEU A 173 4.32 5.98 7.90
CA LEU A 173 3.01 6.53 7.54
C LEU A 173 2.84 7.96 8.08
N GLN A 174 3.33 8.24 9.27
CA GLN A 174 3.34 9.60 9.83
C GLN A 174 4.25 10.54 9.02
N ALA A 175 5.44 10.08 8.63
CA ALA A 175 6.34 10.85 7.77
C ALA A 175 5.72 11.15 6.40
N LEU A 176 5.05 10.16 5.80
CA LEU A 176 4.31 10.31 4.54
C LEU A 176 3.16 11.31 4.67
N ARG A 177 2.35 11.22 5.72
CA ARG A 177 1.27 12.18 6.00
C ARG A 177 1.82 13.60 6.13
N THR A 178 2.90 13.77 6.88
CA THR A 178 3.56 15.08 7.06
C THR A 178 4.11 15.61 5.74
N PHE A 179 4.68 14.77 4.89
CA PHE A 179 5.18 15.15 3.58
C PHE A 179 4.07 15.65 2.65
N PHE A 180 2.93 14.97 2.64
CA PHE A 180 1.79 15.32 1.79
C PHE A 180 0.86 16.39 2.38
N ASP A 181 1.09 16.84 3.62
CA ASP A 181 0.39 17.99 4.20
C ASP A 181 0.89 19.35 3.64
N ASP A 182 1.95 19.33 2.82
CA ASP A 182 2.45 20.52 2.11
C ASP A 182 1.38 21.06 1.16
N LYS A 183 1.20 22.38 1.16
CA LYS A 183 0.23 23.12 0.33
C LYS A 183 0.29 22.76 -1.17
N LYS A 184 1.44 22.34 -1.67
CA LYS A 184 1.60 21.94 -3.08
C LYS A 184 0.76 20.72 -3.45
N TYR A 185 0.43 19.84 -2.48
CA TYR A 185 -0.40 18.64 -2.68
C TYR A 185 -1.88 18.85 -2.36
N LYS A 186 -2.28 20.07 -1.99
CA LYS A 186 -3.68 20.35 -1.61
C LYS A 186 -4.68 19.91 -2.68
N LYS A 187 -4.39 20.17 -3.96
CA LYS A 187 -5.26 19.77 -5.08
C LYS A 187 -5.33 18.24 -5.25
N ASP A 188 -4.22 17.56 -5.00
CA ASP A 188 -4.18 16.09 -5.00
C ASP A 188 -5.05 15.51 -3.89
N ILE A 189 -4.95 16.04 -2.67
CA ILE A 189 -5.79 15.63 -1.54
C ILE A 189 -7.29 15.90 -1.83
N GLU A 190 -7.62 17.06 -2.36
CA GLU A 190 -9.01 17.41 -2.73
C GLU A 190 -9.57 16.46 -3.78
N ARG A 191 -8.81 16.16 -4.84
CA ARG A 191 -9.21 15.21 -5.89
C ARG A 191 -9.31 13.78 -5.36
N ALA A 192 -8.32 13.32 -4.59
CA ALA A 192 -8.35 12.01 -3.98
C ALA A 192 -9.54 11.85 -3.02
N THR A 193 -9.87 12.89 -2.24
CA THR A 193 -11.04 12.90 -1.36
C THR A 193 -12.33 12.77 -2.16
N PHE A 194 -12.46 13.47 -3.28
CA PHE A 194 -13.60 13.36 -4.17
C PHE A 194 -13.76 11.94 -4.73
N LEU A 195 -12.68 11.35 -5.26
CA LEU A 195 -12.68 9.99 -5.79
C LEU A 195 -13.01 8.95 -4.71
N TYR A 196 -12.44 9.10 -3.52
CA TYR A 196 -12.66 8.19 -2.41
C TYR A 196 -14.08 8.29 -1.82
N ALA A 197 -14.61 9.51 -1.67
CA ALA A 197 -15.95 9.73 -1.19
C ALA A 197 -17.01 9.29 -2.22
N GLY A 198 -16.81 9.56 -3.50
CA GLY A 198 -17.60 9.12 -4.64
C GLY A 198 -19.05 8.82 -4.34
N ILE A 199 -19.41 7.56 -4.36
CA ILE A 199 -20.78 7.08 -4.15
C ILE A 199 -21.34 7.33 -2.73
N LEU A 200 -20.47 7.57 -1.73
CA LEU A 200 -20.93 7.89 -0.38
C LEU A 200 -21.75 9.20 -0.35
N MET A 201 -21.48 10.10 -1.28
CA MET A 201 -22.22 11.36 -1.43
C MET A 201 -23.68 11.13 -1.86
N THR A 202 -24.01 9.96 -2.38
CA THR A 202 -25.40 9.62 -2.79
C THR A 202 -26.26 9.09 -1.65
N GLY A 203 -25.68 8.79 -0.49
CA GLY A 203 -26.40 8.20 0.65
C GLY A 203 -26.77 6.72 0.48
N ILE A 204 -26.33 6.07 -0.60
CA ILE A 204 -26.60 4.63 -0.85
C ILE A 204 -25.83 3.75 0.13
N VAL A 205 -24.65 4.18 0.56
CA VAL A 205 -23.78 3.43 1.47
C VAL A 205 -23.59 4.17 2.78
N GLN A 206 -23.72 3.46 3.89
CA GLN A 206 -23.55 4.01 5.24
C GLN A 206 -22.08 3.89 5.72
N GLU A 207 -21.14 4.49 5.05
CA GLU A 207 -19.85 4.79 5.67
C GLU A 207 -19.99 6.10 6.45
N LYS A 208 -19.26 6.23 7.56
CA LYS A 208 -19.25 7.47 8.37
C LYS A 208 -18.04 8.31 8.00
N PRO A 209 -18.17 9.28 7.08
CA PRO A 209 -17.09 10.23 6.81
C PRO A 209 -16.65 10.91 8.11
N GLY A 210 -15.34 11.00 8.33
CA GLY A 210 -14.78 11.63 9.52
C GLY A 210 -14.52 10.69 10.71
N SER A 211 -14.78 9.39 10.59
CA SER A 211 -14.26 8.41 11.58
C SER A 211 -12.75 8.18 11.37
N ASP A 212 -12.06 7.75 12.43
CA ASP A 212 -10.63 7.42 12.35
C ASP A 212 -10.38 6.29 11.33
N GLU A 213 -11.26 5.31 11.28
CA GLU A 213 -11.21 4.23 10.30
C GLU A 213 -11.36 4.74 8.86
N TYR A 214 -12.29 5.66 8.60
CA TYR A 214 -12.44 6.28 7.29
C TYR A 214 -11.16 7.02 6.88
N ALA A 215 -10.57 7.78 7.82
CA ALA A 215 -9.35 8.51 7.58
C ALA A 215 -8.16 7.59 7.28
N GLN A 216 -8.02 6.48 8.02
CA GLN A 216 -6.98 5.48 7.76
C GLN A 216 -7.11 4.88 6.35
N CYS A 217 -8.31 4.45 5.98
CA CYS A 217 -8.54 3.85 4.67
C CYS A 217 -8.42 4.86 3.52
N PHE A 218 -8.76 6.12 3.75
CA PHE A 218 -8.47 7.18 2.79
C PHE A 218 -6.97 7.35 2.57
N TRP A 219 -6.17 7.35 3.65
CA TRP A 219 -4.73 7.46 3.55
C TRP A 219 -4.08 6.26 2.88
N ASP A 220 -4.60 5.03 3.12
CA ASP A 220 -4.16 3.84 2.39
C ASP A 220 -4.40 4.01 0.89
N TYR A 221 -5.61 4.36 0.48
CA TYR A 221 -5.92 4.66 -0.91
C TYR A 221 -5.01 5.75 -1.49
N PHE A 222 -4.88 6.88 -0.77
CA PHE A 222 -4.07 7.99 -1.25
C PHE A 222 -2.62 7.59 -1.48
N LEU A 223 -2.01 6.87 -0.55
CA LEU A 223 -0.60 6.54 -0.61
C LEU A 223 -0.28 5.46 -1.66
N PHE A 224 -1.14 4.47 -1.82
CA PHE A 224 -0.83 3.30 -2.63
C PHE A 224 -1.47 3.33 -4.02
N ASP A 225 -2.66 3.89 -4.16
CA ASP A 225 -3.45 3.76 -5.40
C ASP A 225 -3.66 5.08 -6.13
N TYR A 226 -3.77 6.20 -5.39
CA TYR A 226 -3.98 7.50 -6.02
C TYR A 226 -2.84 7.84 -6.99
N ARG A 227 -3.17 8.59 -8.05
CA ARG A 227 -2.20 9.07 -9.03
C ARG A 227 -2.07 10.58 -8.94
N LEU A 228 -0.86 11.06 -8.60
CA LEU A 228 -0.57 12.48 -8.46
C LEU A 228 -0.82 13.23 -9.77
N ILE A 229 -1.49 14.36 -9.67
CA ILE A 229 -1.82 15.25 -10.79
C ILE A 229 -0.57 15.61 -11.60
N ALA A 230 0.56 15.82 -10.90
CA ALA A 230 1.78 16.32 -11.52
C ALA A 230 2.50 15.34 -12.44
N ASN A 231 2.49 14.04 -12.14
CA ASN A 231 3.39 13.08 -12.78
C ASN A 231 2.82 11.66 -12.93
N ASP A 232 1.55 11.48 -12.60
CA ASP A 232 0.83 10.19 -12.65
C ASP A 232 1.49 9.06 -11.82
N LYS A 233 2.42 9.39 -10.90
CA LYS A 233 3.00 8.44 -9.96
C LYS A 233 2.08 8.28 -8.74
N ASN A 234 2.12 7.10 -8.10
CA ASN A 234 1.50 7.01 -6.79
C ASN A 234 2.32 7.81 -5.76
N PRO A 235 1.68 8.35 -4.71
CA PRO A 235 2.35 9.16 -3.70
C PRO A 235 3.54 8.47 -3.04
N LEU A 236 3.45 7.16 -2.77
CA LEU A 236 4.53 6.41 -2.15
C LEU A 236 5.80 6.36 -3.03
N GLN A 237 5.63 6.12 -4.35
CA GLN A 237 6.73 6.17 -5.30
C GLN A 237 7.32 7.57 -5.41
N HIS A 238 6.46 8.59 -5.45
CA HIS A 238 6.92 9.99 -5.49
C HIS A 238 7.70 10.38 -4.24
N PHE A 239 7.25 9.94 -3.07
CA PHE A 239 7.98 10.14 -1.81
C PHE A 239 9.36 9.45 -1.86
N TYR A 240 9.41 8.19 -2.27
CA TYR A 240 10.66 7.44 -2.41
C TYR A 240 11.65 8.17 -3.33
N ASP A 241 11.21 8.61 -4.49
CA ASP A 241 12.06 9.34 -5.44
C ASP A 241 12.60 10.65 -4.80
N SER A 242 11.74 11.39 -4.11
CA SER A 242 12.10 12.65 -3.45
C SER A 242 13.09 12.46 -2.30
N VAL A 243 12.93 11.40 -1.49
CA VAL A 243 13.82 11.11 -0.35
C VAL A 243 15.13 10.49 -0.83
N SER A 244 15.13 9.72 -1.91
CA SER A 244 16.35 9.13 -2.46
C SER A 244 17.32 10.17 -3.01
N GLU A 245 16.80 11.31 -3.50
CA GLU A 245 17.60 12.45 -3.95
C GLU A 245 18.27 13.20 -2.78
N ILE A 246 17.61 13.25 -1.62
CA ILE A 246 18.11 13.95 -0.42
C ILE A 246 19.03 13.06 0.42
N GLY A 247 18.94 11.74 0.25
CA GLY A 247 19.61 10.71 1.01
C GLY A 247 18.82 10.27 2.26
N PHE A 248 18.74 8.95 2.46
CA PHE A 248 18.19 8.40 3.71
C PHE A 248 19.18 8.65 4.85
N SER A 249 18.72 9.30 5.90
CA SER A 249 19.54 9.43 7.13
C SER A 249 19.62 8.06 7.80
N PRO A 250 20.81 7.57 8.18
CA PRO A 250 20.96 6.32 8.93
C PRO A 250 20.18 6.30 10.27
N ASN A 251 19.97 7.50 10.84
CA ASN A 251 19.19 7.71 12.06
C ASN A 251 17.79 8.29 11.78
N GLY A 252 17.33 8.22 10.51
CA GLY A 252 16.04 8.77 10.11
C GLY A 252 14.90 7.87 10.58
N LYS A 253 13.78 8.50 10.99
CA LYS A 253 12.52 7.82 11.34
C LYS A 253 11.90 7.00 10.18
N VAL A 254 12.48 7.06 8.99
CA VAL A 254 11.98 6.37 7.78
C VAL A 254 12.85 5.15 7.49
N SER A 255 12.30 3.97 7.71
CA SER A 255 12.94 2.71 7.35
C SER A 255 12.89 2.51 5.84
N ARG A 256 14.05 2.57 5.18
CA ARG A 256 14.16 2.33 3.73
C ARG A 256 13.64 0.96 3.32
N ASP A 257 13.93 -0.05 4.14
CA ASP A 257 13.56 -1.44 3.83
C ASP A 257 12.04 -1.61 3.87
N VAL A 258 11.36 -1.03 4.87
CA VAL A 258 9.89 -1.02 4.94
C VAL A 258 9.30 -0.28 3.73
N LEU A 259 9.86 0.89 3.38
CA LEU A 259 9.39 1.66 2.23
C LEU A 259 9.52 0.86 0.91
N LEU A 260 10.65 0.16 0.71
CA LEU A 260 10.87 -0.68 -0.47
C LEU A 260 9.88 -1.87 -0.54
N GLU A 261 9.51 -2.43 0.60
CA GLU A 261 8.48 -3.48 0.64
C GLU A 261 7.08 -2.92 0.38
N LEU A 262 6.76 -1.75 0.94
CA LEU A 262 5.47 -1.09 0.66
C LEU A 262 5.30 -0.69 -0.81
N LEU A 263 6.40 -0.33 -1.50
CA LEU A 263 6.35 -0.06 -2.94
C LEU A 263 5.96 -1.29 -3.78
N LYS A 264 6.06 -2.49 -3.21
CA LYS A 264 5.60 -3.74 -3.84
C LYS A 264 4.18 -4.11 -3.46
N ALA A 265 3.53 -3.32 -2.59
CA ALA A 265 2.16 -3.59 -2.17
C ALA A 265 1.22 -3.56 -3.36
N GLU A 266 0.30 -4.51 -3.38
CA GLU A 266 -0.70 -4.66 -4.44
C GLU A 266 -2.10 -4.62 -3.83
N LEU A 267 -2.97 -3.79 -4.39
CA LEU A 267 -4.40 -3.82 -4.04
C LEU A 267 -5.02 -5.10 -4.60
N VAL A 268 -5.61 -5.90 -3.72
CA VAL A 268 -6.28 -7.13 -4.11
C VAL A 268 -7.70 -7.19 -3.58
N PHE A 269 -8.54 -7.90 -4.34
CA PHE A 269 -9.89 -8.26 -3.95
C PHE A 269 -9.96 -9.77 -3.82
N PHE A 270 -10.24 -10.27 -2.63
CA PHE A 270 -10.16 -11.69 -2.37
C PHE A 270 -11.32 -12.20 -1.50
N SER A 271 -11.55 -13.50 -1.56
CA SER A 271 -12.45 -14.21 -0.66
C SER A 271 -11.66 -15.22 0.16
N VAL A 272 -12.05 -15.40 1.41
CA VAL A 272 -11.48 -16.43 2.29
C VAL A 272 -12.13 -17.77 1.96
N THR A 273 -11.32 -18.79 1.68
CA THR A 273 -11.76 -20.14 1.33
C THR A 273 -11.57 -21.14 2.46
N GLY A 274 -10.68 -20.85 3.41
CA GLY A 274 -10.40 -21.71 4.55
C GLY A 274 -9.37 -21.12 5.49
N ARG A 275 -9.01 -21.89 6.50
CA ARG A 275 -7.93 -21.59 7.45
C ARG A 275 -7.00 -22.79 7.56
N THR A 276 -5.71 -22.54 7.60
CA THR A 276 -4.70 -23.59 7.82
C THR A 276 -4.59 -23.95 9.30
N GLU A 277 -3.98 -25.09 9.61
CA GLU A 277 -3.69 -25.50 10.99
C GLU A 277 -2.76 -24.51 11.70
N GLU A 278 -1.93 -23.77 10.94
CA GLU A 278 -0.99 -22.76 11.43
C GLU A 278 -1.65 -21.38 11.67
N GLY A 279 -2.96 -21.28 11.46
CA GLY A 279 -3.72 -20.05 11.70
C GLY A 279 -3.74 -19.06 10.53
N LEU A 280 -3.11 -19.36 9.40
CA LEU A 280 -3.20 -18.54 8.19
C LEU A 280 -4.52 -18.78 7.46
N PHE A 281 -4.96 -17.78 6.70
CA PHE A 281 -6.18 -17.87 5.90
C PHE A 281 -5.84 -18.21 4.45
N SER A 282 -6.43 -19.27 3.93
CA SER A 282 -6.43 -19.57 2.51
C SER A 282 -7.40 -18.62 1.82
N CYS A 283 -6.91 -17.87 0.87
CA CYS A 283 -7.66 -16.85 0.16
C CYS A 283 -7.51 -17.02 -1.35
N ILE A 284 -8.50 -16.58 -2.10
CA ILE A 284 -8.48 -16.58 -3.57
C ILE A 284 -8.81 -15.18 -4.08
N ASN A 285 -7.99 -14.67 -5.00
CA ASN A 285 -8.30 -13.45 -5.73
C ASN A 285 -9.54 -13.66 -6.60
N ILE A 286 -10.56 -12.84 -6.39
CA ILE A 286 -11.86 -13.03 -7.07
C ILE A 286 -11.84 -12.71 -8.56
N PHE A 287 -10.82 -11.98 -9.03
CA PHE A 287 -10.69 -11.58 -10.44
C PHE A 287 -9.68 -12.44 -11.20
N THR A 288 -8.53 -12.77 -10.57
CA THR A 288 -7.45 -13.52 -11.23
C THR A 288 -7.51 -15.01 -10.93
N GLY A 289 -8.16 -15.42 -9.84
CA GLY A 289 -8.12 -16.79 -9.34
C GLY A 289 -6.81 -17.19 -8.68
N GLU A 290 -5.91 -16.25 -8.42
CA GLU A 290 -4.65 -16.49 -7.71
C GLU A 290 -4.89 -16.82 -6.24
N ASP A 291 -4.22 -17.84 -5.74
CA ASP A 291 -4.32 -18.27 -4.35
C ASP A 291 -3.31 -17.51 -3.48
N TYR A 292 -3.75 -17.15 -2.26
CA TYR A 292 -2.91 -16.51 -1.24
C TYR A 292 -3.03 -17.23 0.09
N LEU A 293 -1.95 -17.20 0.86
CA LEU A 293 -1.95 -17.52 2.29
C LEU A 293 -1.71 -16.22 3.05
N LEU A 294 -2.77 -15.68 3.65
CA LEU A 294 -2.73 -14.36 4.29
C LEU A 294 -2.85 -14.48 5.81
N MET A 295 -2.10 -13.64 6.49
CA MET A 295 -2.30 -13.37 7.90
C MET A 295 -3.35 -12.26 8.03
N LEU A 296 -4.54 -12.62 8.49
CA LEU A 296 -5.66 -11.69 8.66
C LEU A 296 -5.95 -11.49 10.15
N PRO A 297 -6.32 -10.26 10.55
CA PRO A 297 -6.62 -9.91 11.94
C PRO A 297 -8.04 -10.37 12.35
N PHE A 298 -8.41 -11.61 12.02
CA PHE A 298 -9.72 -12.14 12.35
C PHE A 298 -9.66 -13.07 13.54
N GLU A 299 -10.62 -12.90 14.44
CA GLU A 299 -10.90 -13.85 15.50
C GLU A 299 -11.47 -15.16 14.94
N ASP A 300 -11.43 -16.23 15.72
CA ASP A 300 -11.80 -17.58 15.27
C ASP A 300 -13.27 -17.74 14.86
N ASP A 301 -14.14 -16.87 15.35
CA ASP A 301 -15.60 -16.90 15.13
C ASP A 301 -16.08 -15.99 13.99
N VAL A 302 -15.18 -15.27 13.32
CA VAL A 302 -15.55 -14.38 12.22
C VAL A 302 -16.07 -15.19 11.03
N LYS A 303 -17.33 -14.93 10.67
CA LYS A 303 -17.95 -15.52 9.48
C LYS A 303 -17.48 -14.80 8.23
N THR A 304 -16.66 -15.47 7.44
CA THR A 304 -16.11 -14.93 6.19
C THR A 304 -16.91 -15.37 4.95
N GLU A 305 -17.96 -16.17 5.14
CA GLU A 305 -18.78 -16.67 4.04
C GLU A 305 -19.46 -15.54 3.27
N ASN A 306 -19.36 -15.58 1.94
CA ASN A 306 -19.91 -14.56 1.02
C ASN A 306 -19.36 -13.15 1.23
N MET A 307 -18.19 -13.04 1.83
CA MET A 307 -17.48 -11.77 1.96
C MET A 307 -16.42 -11.63 0.88
N VAL A 308 -16.33 -10.43 0.33
CA VAL A 308 -15.22 -9.97 -0.48
C VAL A 308 -14.41 -9.01 0.39
N PHE A 309 -13.14 -9.26 0.46
CA PHE A 309 -12.19 -8.40 1.16
C PHE A 309 -11.39 -7.60 0.16
N MET A 310 -11.13 -6.35 0.48
CA MET A 310 -10.25 -5.46 -0.26
C MET A 310 -9.14 -5.00 0.67
N GLY A 311 -7.89 -5.11 0.22
CA GLY A 311 -6.74 -4.66 1.00
C GLY A 311 -5.45 -4.73 0.19
N HIS A 312 -4.45 -3.97 0.66
CA HIS A 312 -3.11 -4.01 0.10
C HIS A 312 -2.33 -5.15 0.72
N ILE A 313 -1.88 -6.09 -0.11
CA ILE A 313 -1.00 -7.18 0.32
C ILE A 313 0.45 -6.82 0.01
N PHE A 314 1.35 -7.19 0.89
CA PHE A 314 2.78 -6.93 0.82
C PHE A 314 3.58 -8.05 1.49
N TYR A 315 4.90 -7.93 1.55
CA TYR A 315 5.80 -8.96 2.10
C TYR A 315 5.52 -10.36 1.50
N ASN A 316 5.90 -10.52 0.23
CA ASN A 316 5.68 -11.76 -0.53
C ASN A 316 4.22 -12.25 -0.51
N LYS A 317 3.28 -11.31 -0.49
CA LYS A 317 1.83 -11.59 -0.52
C LYS A 317 1.33 -12.39 0.69
N THR A 318 1.92 -12.15 1.87
CA THR A 318 1.51 -12.82 3.12
C THR A 318 0.85 -11.88 4.11
N MET A 319 1.15 -10.59 4.06
CA MET A 319 0.63 -9.59 5.00
C MET A 319 -0.34 -8.65 4.32
N VAL A 320 -1.32 -8.16 5.07
CA VAL A 320 -2.31 -7.18 4.63
C VAL A 320 -2.15 -5.91 5.46
N MET A 321 -2.25 -4.74 4.80
CA MET A 321 -2.27 -3.44 5.48
C MET A 321 -3.47 -3.33 6.43
N ASN A 322 -3.34 -2.49 7.46
CA ASN A 322 -4.34 -2.32 8.52
C ASN A 322 -5.74 -1.93 8.00
N CYS A 323 -5.83 -1.32 6.82
CA CYS A 323 -7.11 -1.01 6.22
C CYS A 323 -7.64 -2.17 5.35
N LEU A 324 -7.94 -3.28 6.00
CA LEU A 324 -8.65 -4.39 5.38
C LEU A 324 -10.16 -4.14 5.46
N ARG A 325 -10.81 -4.07 4.30
CA ARG A 325 -12.26 -3.89 4.23
C ARG A 325 -12.95 -5.16 3.78
N GLY A 326 -13.88 -5.64 4.61
CA GLY A 326 -14.78 -6.73 4.27
C GLY A 326 -16.15 -6.21 3.81
N MET A 327 -16.63 -6.69 2.68
CA MET A 327 -17.93 -6.33 2.11
C MET A 327 -18.74 -7.60 1.87
N GLN A 328 -19.91 -7.68 2.48
CA GLN A 328 -20.80 -8.82 2.26
C GLN A 328 -21.57 -8.65 0.96
N ILE A 329 -21.22 -9.42 -0.07
CA ILE A 329 -21.95 -9.42 -1.34
C ILE A 329 -22.83 -10.69 -1.39
N PRO A 330 -24.16 -10.55 -1.51
CA PRO A 330 -25.04 -11.72 -1.59
C PRO A 330 -24.67 -12.65 -2.73
N ARG A 331 -24.76 -13.97 -2.52
CA ARG A 331 -24.43 -14.99 -3.53
C ARG A 331 -25.13 -14.77 -4.88
N THR A 332 -26.36 -14.31 -4.84
CA THR A 332 -27.16 -14.01 -6.05
C THR A 332 -26.62 -12.81 -6.81
N SER A 333 -26.00 -11.86 -6.13
CA SER A 333 -25.43 -10.65 -6.71
C SER A 333 -23.95 -10.80 -7.09
N PHE A 334 -23.23 -11.76 -6.50
CA PHE A 334 -21.79 -11.92 -6.68
C PHE A 334 -21.40 -12.19 -8.14
N LYS A 335 -22.09 -13.09 -8.82
CA LYS A 335 -21.82 -13.37 -10.25
C LYS A 335 -22.08 -12.15 -11.13
N ARG A 336 -23.10 -11.36 -10.79
CA ARG A 336 -23.44 -10.12 -11.49
C ARG A 336 -22.37 -9.05 -11.25
N PHE A 337 -21.94 -8.89 -10.02
CA PHE A 337 -20.81 -8.01 -9.66
C PHE A 337 -19.57 -8.33 -10.49
N LEU A 338 -19.12 -9.59 -10.50
CA LEU A 338 -17.96 -10.01 -11.30
C LEU A 338 -18.15 -9.73 -12.80
N LYS A 339 -19.36 -9.99 -13.32
CA LYS A 339 -19.69 -9.71 -14.71
C LYS A 339 -19.56 -8.24 -15.04
N VAL A 340 -20.12 -7.35 -14.21
CA VAL A 340 -20.10 -5.89 -14.44
C VAL A 340 -18.68 -5.34 -14.34
N VAL A 341 -17.91 -5.75 -13.34
CA VAL A 341 -16.51 -5.31 -13.22
C VAL A 341 -15.69 -5.81 -14.40
N LYS A 342 -15.93 -7.04 -14.88
CA LYS A 342 -15.29 -7.55 -16.10
C LYS A 342 -15.68 -6.74 -17.32
N GLN A 343 -16.96 -6.42 -17.49
CA GLN A 343 -17.42 -5.59 -18.61
C GLN A 343 -16.76 -4.20 -18.59
N ALA A 344 -16.66 -3.57 -17.41
CA ALA A 344 -15.94 -2.29 -17.27
C ALA A 344 -14.47 -2.41 -17.64
N LYS A 345 -13.81 -3.51 -17.24
CA LYS A 345 -12.43 -3.79 -17.62
C LYS A 345 -12.28 -3.94 -19.13
N ASP A 346 -13.12 -4.78 -19.75
CA ASP A 346 -13.07 -5.04 -21.18
C ASP A 346 -13.38 -3.77 -21.98
N TRP A 347 -14.28 -2.92 -21.48
CA TRP A 347 -14.59 -1.62 -22.05
C TRP A 347 -13.45 -0.62 -21.92
N ALA A 348 -12.82 -0.52 -20.74
CA ALA A 348 -11.63 0.30 -20.53
C ALA A 348 -10.42 -0.18 -21.38
N ALA A 349 -10.38 -1.48 -21.72
CA ALA A 349 -9.34 -2.06 -22.56
C ALA A 349 -9.38 -1.59 -24.03
N ILE A 350 -10.51 -1.04 -24.50
CA ILE A 350 -10.67 -0.56 -25.89
C ILE A 350 -9.57 0.42 -26.25
N ARG A 351 -9.25 1.37 -25.34
CA ARG A 351 -8.18 2.33 -25.51
C ARG A 351 -6.79 1.69 -25.70
N MET A 352 -6.56 0.52 -25.11
CA MET A 352 -5.30 -0.22 -25.15
C MET A 352 -5.24 -1.23 -26.30
N GLY A 353 -6.13 -1.14 -27.28
CA GLY A 353 -6.22 -2.10 -28.36
C GLY A 353 -6.86 -3.43 -27.97
N GLY A 354 -7.64 -3.46 -26.89
CA GLY A 354 -8.42 -4.61 -26.42
C GLY A 354 -7.74 -5.49 -25.37
N GLU A 355 -6.50 -5.20 -24.99
CA GLU A 355 -5.80 -5.96 -23.96
C GLU A 355 -5.48 -5.07 -22.73
N LEU A 356 -6.07 -5.43 -21.58
CA LEU A 356 -5.79 -4.82 -20.29
C LEU A 356 -5.73 -5.91 -19.23
N SER A 357 -4.62 -6.01 -18.50
CA SER A 357 -4.52 -6.98 -17.41
C SER A 357 -5.41 -6.58 -16.23
N TRP A 358 -5.78 -7.53 -15.37
CA TRP A 358 -6.48 -7.23 -14.12
C TRP A 358 -5.65 -6.32 -13.21
N LYS A 359 -4.35 -6.53 -13.14
CA LYS A 359 -3.44 -5.72 -12.35
C LYS A 359 -3.46 -4.26 -12.81
N ASP A 360 -3.35 -4.02 -14.11
CA ASP A 360 -3.35 -2.66 -14.68
C ASP A 360 -4.72 -2.00 -14.50
N PHE A 361 -5.82 -2.75 -14.69
CA PHE A 361 -7.17 -2.24 -14.47
C PHE A 361 -7.40 -1.84 -13.02
N ILE A 362 -7.05 -2.72 -12.06
CA ILE A 362 -7.18 -2.44 -10.62
C ILE A 362 -6.30 -1.25 -10.23
N SER A 363 -5.06 -1.20 -10.72
CA SER A 363 -4.14 -0.09 -10.45
C SER A 363 -4.61 1.25 -11.03
N ARG A 364 -5.39 1.23 -12.11
CA ARG A 364 -5.88 2.46 -12.76
C ARG A 364 -7.24 2.91 -12.29
N PHE A 365 -8.12 1.97 -11.91
CA PHE A 365 -9.50 2.23 -11.54
C PHE A 365 -9.88 1.60 -10.18
N PRO A 366 -9.06 1.80 -9.12
CA PRO A 366 -9.28 1.15 -7.83
C PRO A 366 -10.59 1.58 -7.19
N MET A 367 -10.94 2.86 -7.30
CA MET A 367 -12.15 3.41 -6.68
C MET A 367 -13.42 2.96 -7.40
N PHE A 368 -13.38 2.76 -8.71
CA PHE A 368 -14.52 2.17 -9.42
C PHE A 368 -14.88 0.79 -8.84
N ILE A 369 -13.89 -0.10 -8.67
CA ILE A 369 -14.14 -1.45 -8.15
C ILE A 369 -14.60 -1.39 -6.69
N ARG A 370 -13.98 -0.52 -5.88
CA ARG A 370 -14.39 -0.29 -4.49
C ARG A 370 -15.85 0.16 -4.42
N HIS A 371 -16.25 1.16 -5.19
CA HIS A 371 -17.61 1.67 -5.17
C HIS A 371 -18.61 0.64 -5.70
N MET A 372 -18.29 -0.10 -6.74
CA MET A 372 -19.09 -1.23 -7.20
C MET A 372 -19.29 -2.28 -6.10
N SER A 373 -18.24 -2.64 -5.38
CA SER A 373 -18.33 -3.57 -4.25
C SER A 373 -19.28 -3.05 -3.16
N LEU A 374 -19.21 -1.76 -2.83
CA LEU A 374 -20.09 -1.11 -1.85
C LEU A 374 -21.55 -1.09 -2.32
N ILE A 375 -21.82 -0.78 -3.60
CA ILE A 375 -23.16 -0.80 -4.19
C ILE A 375 -23.77 -2.20 -4.06
N TYR A 376 -23.03 -3.23 -4.47
CA TYR A 376 -23.54 -4.58 -4.40
C TYR A 376 -23.69 -5.11 -2.97
N SER A 377 -22.89 -4.63 -2.02
CA SER A 377 -23.04 -4.94 -0.60
C SER A 377 -24.28 -4.28 0.02
N ALA A 378 -24.68 -3.11 -0.48
CA ALA A 378 -25.87 -2.40 -0.05
C ALA A 378 -27.18 -2.97 -0.64
N TYR A 379 -27.12 -4.15 -1.30
CA TYR A 379 -28.28 -4.80 -1.92
C TYR A 379 -28.97 -4.00 -3.04
N VAL A 380 -28.27 -3.05 -3.63
CA VAL A 380 -28.80 -2.31 -4.78
C VAL A 380 -28.83 -3.27 -6.00
N LYS A 381 -29.98 -3.40 -6.61
CA LYS A 381 -30.12 -4.17 -7.85
C LYS A 381 -29.68 -3.30 -9.01
N MET A 382 -28.44 -3.42 -9.39
CA MET A 382 -27.94 -2.88 -10.66
C MET A 382 -27.96 -4.03 -11.70
N ASP A 383 -28.65 -3.81 -12.81
CA ASP A 383 -28.74 -4.82 -13.88
C ASP A 383 -27.51 -4.85 -14.80
N GLY A 384 -26.56 -3.98 -14.55
CA GLY A 384 -25.33 -3.77 -15.31
C GLY A 384 -25.35 -2.43 -16.03
N PHE A 385 -24.18 -2.01 -16.47
CA PHE A 385 -24.07 -0.93 -17.44
C PHE A 385 -24.26 -1.52 -18.82
N ASP A 386 -25.03 -0.83 -19.67
CA ASP A 386 -25.03 -1.12 -21.09
C ASP A 386 -23.76 -0.49 -21.67
N PHE A 387 -22.64 -1.19 -21.48
CA PHE A 387 -21.41 -0.85 -22.19
C PHE A 387 -21.61 -1.27 -23.65
N GLU A 388 -22.25 -0.39 -24.43
CA GLU A 388 -22.32 -0.61 -25.86
C GLU A 388 -20.89 -0.63 -26.42
N THR A 389 -20.59 -1.67 -27.17
CA THR A 389 -19.25 -1.94 -27.70
C THR A 389 -19.01 -1.20 -29.02
N CYS A 390 -19.30 0.11 -29.06
CA CYS A 390 -18.80 0.95 -30.16
C CYS A 390 -17.27 0.99 -30.06
N HIS A 391 -16.59 0.89 -31.16
CA HIS A 391 -15.13 1.05 -31.27
C HIS A 391 -14.27 -0.16 -30.87
N GLN A 392 -14.75 -1.41 -30.97
CA GLN A 392 -13.93 -2.62 -30.71
C GLN A 392 -12.64 -2.69 -31.55
N ASP A 393 -12.64 -2.10 -32.74
CA ASP A 393 -11.50 -2.07 -33.66
C ASP A 393 -10.64 -0.80 -33.52
N TYR A 394 -10.82 -0.06 -32.42
CA TYR A 394 -10.08 1.18 -32.21
C TYR A 394 -8.58 0.92 -32.10
N GLN A 395 -7.82 1.73 -32.85
CA GLN A 395 -6.38 1.81 -32.75
C GLN A 395 -6.02 3.29 -32.52
N PRO A 396 -5.37 3.62 -31.41
CA PRO A 396 -5.00 5.00 -31.12
C PRO A 396 -4.03 5.52 -32.17
N ALA A 397 -4.26 6.72 -32.65
CA ALA A 397 -3.30 7.41 -33.50
C ALA A 397 -2.02 7.74 -32.69
N PRO A 398 -0.85 7.79 -33.33
CA PRO A 398 0.36 8.28 -32.65
C PRO A 398 0.13 9.71 -32.11
N LEU A 399 0.55 9.94 -30.86
CA LEU A 399 0.45 11.27 -30.24
C LEU A 399 1.18 12.32 -31.09
N LEU A 400 0.52 13.43 -31.33
CA LEU A 400 1.08 14.55 -32.11
C LEU A 400 1.81 15.52 -31.17
N GLU A 401 2.99 15.92 -31.61
CA GLU A 401 3.77 17.01 -30.99
C GLU A 401 3.58 18.29 -31.85
N ASP A 402 2.42 18.94 -31.67
CA ASP A 402 2.07 20.16 -32.42
C ASP A 402 1.59 21.30 -31.50
N ALA A 403 1.38 22.46 -32.05
CA ALA A 403 0.97 23.65 -31.29
C ALA A 403 -0.39 23.48 -30.57
N VAL A 404 -1.29 22.59 -31.04
CA VAL A 404 -2.56 22.32 -30.36
C VAL A 404 -2.33 21.41 -29.16
N SER A 405 -1.51 20.38 -29.30
CA SER A 405 -1.11 19.50 -28.20
C SER A 405 -0.39 20.28 -27.09
N GLU A 406 0.49 21.21 -27.46
CA GLU A 406 1.13 22.10 -26.48
C GLU A 406 0.11 23.01 -25.78
N GLU A 407 -0.82 23.60 -26.53
CA GLU A 407 -1.86 24.48 -25.95
C GLU A 407 -2.82 23.72 -25.06
N ILE A 408 -3.17 22.45 -25.36
CA ILE A 408 -3.94 21.57 -24.47
C ILE A 408 -3.20 21.44 -23.13
N TRP A 409 -1.90 21.14 -23.17
CA TRP A 409 -1.08 21.01 -21.98
C TRP A 409 -1.04 22.30 -21.15
N TYR A 410 -0.78 23.46 -21.80
CA TYR A 410 -0.72 24.75 -21.12
C TYR A 410 -2.06 25.17 -20.53
N SER A 411 -3.16 24.86 -21.21
CA SER A 411 -4.51 25.23 -20.78
C SER A 411 -5.00 24.34 -19.62
N MET A 412 -4.73 23.04 -19.63
CA MET A 412 -5.24 22.09 -18.62
C MET A 412 -4.40 22.08 -17.34
N ARG A 413 -3.10 22.20 -17.43
CA ARG A 413 -2.16 22.05 -16.30
C ARG A 413 -2.46 22.95 -15.09
N PRO A 414 -2.78 24.25 -15.23
CA PRO A 414 -3.09 25.12 -14.09
C PRO A 414 -4.37 24.75 -13.35
N TYR A 415 -5.26 24.00 -13.97
CA TYR A 415 -6.60 23.67 -13.48
C TYR A 415 -6.71 22.28 -12.85
N ALA A 416 -5.59 21.69 -12.48
CA ALA A 416 -5.51 20.41 -11.78
C ALA A 416 -6.00 19.18 -12.56
N PHE A 417 -5.96 19.23 -13.88
CA PHE A 417 -6.02 18.01 -14.68
C PHE A 417 -4.73 17.21 -14.49
N SER A 418 -4.87 15.90 -14.32
CA SER A 418 -3.71 15.03 -14.17
C SER A 418 -2.91 14.93 -15.46
N ALA A 419 -1.67 14.46 -15.36
CA ALA A 419 -0.87 14.19 -16.55
C ALA A 419 -1.58 13.20 -17.49
N PHE A 420 -2.30 12.24 -16.93
CA PHE A 420 -3.11 11.29 -17.68
C PHE A 420 -4.32 11.93 -18.37
N ASP A 421 -5.02 12.87 -17.72
CA ASP A 421 -6.13 13.59 -18.33
C ASP A 421 -5.66 14.40 -19.56
N ILE A 422 -4.49 15.02 -19.42
CA ILE A 422 -3.88 15.78 -20.52
C ILE A 422 -3.51 14.85 -21.67
N GLU A 423 -2.90 13.70 -21.38
CA GLU A 423 -2.58 12.68 -22.39
C GLU A 423 -3.84 12.19 -23.12
N LEU A 424 -4.94 11.94 -22.40
CA LEU A 424 -6.22 11.55 -23.01
C LEU A 424 -6.77 12.65 -23.94
N ALA A 425 -6.68 13.91 -23.52
CA ALA A 425 -7.10 15.03 -24.35
C ALA A 425 -6.21 15.18 -25.60
N GLN A 426 -4.90 15.00 -25.48
CA GLN A 426 -3.96 14.99 -26.62
C GLN A 426 -4.19 13.78 -27.54
N GLN A 427 -4.56 12.61 -26.98
CA GLN A 427 -4.95 11.47 -27.80
C GLN A 427 -6.23 11.75 -28.59
N LEU A 428 -7.23 12.37 -27.97
CA LEU A 428 -8.46 12.78 -28.65
C LEU A 428 -8.16 13.74 -29.82
N TRP A 429 -7.23 14.68 -29.63
CA TRP A 429 -6.76 15.54 -30.69
C TRP A 429 -6.07 14.76 -31.83
N SER A 430 -5.16 13.88 -31.50
CA SER A 430 -4.40 13.07 -32.46
C SER A 430 -5.32 12.20 -33.32
N ASP A 431 -6.31 11.56 -32.68
CA ASP A 431 -7.32 10.73 -33.34
C ASP A 431 -8.20 11.59 -34.30
N TYR A 432 -8.57 12.80 -33.86
CA TYR A 432 -9.34 13.70 -34.69
C TYR A 432 -8.55 14.12 -35.96
N VAL A 433 -7.27 14.45 -35.80
CA VAL A 433 -6.40 14.78 -36.92
C VAL A 433 -6.25 13.59 -37.88
N ALA A 434 -6.04 12.40 -37.35
CA ALA A 434 -5.93 11.17 -38.15
C ALA A 434 -7.24 10.87 -38.92
N ALA A 435 -8.39 11.00 -38.25
CA ALA A 435 -9.71 10.74 -38.87
C ALA A 435 -10.04 11.76 -39.99
N THR A 436 -9.61 12.99 -39.84
CA THR A 436 -9.97 14.08 -40.79
C THR A 436 -8.86 14.40 -41.77
N ASN A 437 -7.64 13.85 -41.63
CA ASN A 437 -6.43 14.23 -42.36
C ASN A 437 -6.17 15.75 -42.32
N LYS A 438 -6.41 16.36 -41.13
CA LYS A 438 -6.30 17.81 -40.97
C LYS A 438 -4.85 18.27 -41.08
N ASP A 439 -4.61 19.31 -41.83
CA ASP A 439 -3.30 19.95 -41.93
C ASP A 439 -3.03 20.78 -40.66
N VAL A 440 -2.30 20.19 -39.71
CA VAL A 440 -1.96 20.82 -38.41
C VAL A 440 -1.03 22.03 -38.59
N ALA A 441 -0.19 22.03 -39.65
CA ALA A 441 0.73 23.14 -39.92
C ALA A 441 0.00 24.41 -40.39
N ALA A 442 -1.20 24.26 -40.94
CA ALA A 442 -2.03 25.38 -41.36
C ALA A 442 -2.81 26.05 -40.23
N ILE A 443 -2.78 25.49 -39.00
CA ILE A 443 -3.52 26.03 -37.87
C ILE A 443 -2.83 27.27 -37.33
N ARG A 444 -3.51 28.42 -37.46
CA ARG A 444 -3.00 29.72 -36.98
C ARG A 444 -3.41 30.05 -35.54
N ARG A 445 -4.44 29.39 -35.02
CA ARG A 445 -5.03 29.64 -33.71
C ARG A 445 -5.25 28.34 -32.96
N PRO A 446 -4.17 27.75 -32.38
CA PRO A 446 -4.22 26.47 -31.71
C PRO A 446 -5.18 26.49 -30.51
N GLU A 447 -5.33 27.64 -29.83
CA GLU A 447 -6.22 27.81 -28.67
C GLU A 447 -7.70 27.47 -28.95
N ILE A 448 -8.13 27.66 -30.21
CA ILE A 448 -9.51 27.33 -30.62
C ILE A 448 -9.71 25.81 -30.62
N TRP A 449 -8.74 25.08 -31.15
CA TRP A 449 -8.82 23.62 -31.23
C TRP A 449 -8.61 22.99 -29.87
N ALA A 450 -7.66 23.49 -29.08
CA ALA A 450 -7.45 23.08 -27.70
C ALA A 450 -8.73 23.25 -26.86
N ALA A 451 -9.41 24.39 -26.98
CA ALA A 451 -10.68 24.62 -26.26
C ALA A 451 -11.78 23.63 -26.67
N GLY A 452 -11.89 23.29 -27.97
CA GLY A 452 -12.83 22.29 -28.47
C GLY A 452 -12.53 20.90 -27.90
N VAL A 453 -11.26 20.49 -27.96
CA VAL A 453 -10.79 19.20 -27.43
C VAL A 453 -11.04 19.10 -25.93
N ILE A 454 -10.64 20.11 -25.15
CA ILE A 454 -10.85 20.12 -23.69
C ILE A 454 -12.33 20.02 -23.36
N ASN A 455 -13.19 20.72 -24.13
CA ASN A 455 -14.64 20.62 -23.92
C ASN A 455 -15.18 19.23 -24.24
N CYS A 456 -14.72 18.56 -25.31
CA CYS A 456 -15.06 17.17 -25.61
C CYS A 456 -14.64 16.24 -24.46
N PHE A 457 -13.39 16.37 -24.00
CA PHE A 457 -12.85 15.57 -22.90
C PHE A 457 -13.65 15.73 -21.60
N VAL A 458 -13.93 16.97 -21.22
CA VAL A 458 -14.72 17.29 -20.01
C VAL A 458 -16.15 16.71 -20.10
N ARG A 459 -16.77 16.79 -21.28
CA ARG A 459 -18.11 16.22 -21.51
C ARG A 459 -18.09 14.69 -21.49
N ALA A 460 -17.11 14.08 -22.14
CA ALA A 460 -16.97 12.62 -22.16
C ALA A 460 -16.78 12.03 -20.75
N ASN A 461 -16.11 12.76 -19.86
CA ASN A 461 -15.85 12.34 -18.48
C ASN A 461 -16.88 12.84 -17.46
N GLY A 462 -17.92 13.56 -17.89
CA GLY A 462 -18.96 14.05 -16.98
C GLY A 462 -18.44 15.02 -15.90
N VAL A 463 -17.34 15.72 -16.17
CA VAL A 463 -16.73 16.65 -15.20
C VAL A 463 -17.53 17.95 -15.18
N TYR A 464 -18.63 17.93 -14.45
CA TYR A 464 -19.64 19.02 -14.43
C TYR A 464 -19.15 20.35 -13.86
N ASN A 465 -17.98 20.37 -13.20
CA ASN A 465 -17.41 21.59 -12.63
C ASN A 465 -16.82 22.53 -13.69
N TYR A 466 -16.58 22.05 -14.92
CA TYR A 466 -16.05 22.84 -16.01
C TYR A 466 -17.13 23.16 -17.04
N LYS A 467 -17.70 24.37 -16.92
CA LYS A 467 -18.63 24.90 -17.91
C LYS A 467 -17.85 25.54 -19.09
N PRO A 468 -18.47 25.76 -20.26
CA PRO A 468 -17.81 26.41 -21.40
C PRO A 468 -17.16 27.75 -21.07
N GLU A 469 -17.69 28.50 -20.08
CA GLU A 469 -17.10 29.75 -19.58
C GLU A 469 -15.72 29.54 -18.93
N HIS A 470 -15.58 28.45 -18.17
CA HIS A 470 -14.30 28.08 -17.56
C HIS A 470 -13.28 27.69 -18.63
N ILE A 471 -13.72 26.91 -19.64
CA ILE A 471 -12.85 26.51 -20.75
C ILE A 471 -12.43 27.72 -21.58
N SER A 472 -13.34 28.68 -21.80
CA SER A 472 -12.99 29.97 -22.43
C SER A 472 -11.86 30.67 -21.68
N THR A 473 -11.95 30.70 -20.35
CA THR A 473 -10.90 31.31 -19.50
C THR A 473 -9.59 30.52 -19.57
N MET A 474 -9.64 29.20 -19.57
CA MET A 474 -8.48 28.32 -19.71
C MET A 474 -7.73 28.55 -21.04
N CYS A 475 -8.47 28.80 -22.12
CA CYS A 475 -7.96 28.91 -23.48
C CYS A 475 -7.96 30.36 -23.95
N ASN A 476 -7.38 31.28 -23.17
CA ASN A 476 -7.10 32.66 -23.57
C ASN A 476 -8.34 33.45 -24.06
N GLY A 477 -9.54 33.16 -23.53
CA GLY A 477 -10.77 33.87 -23.84
C GLY A 477 -11.41 33.48 -25.19
N VAL A 478 -11.24 32.27 -25.65
CA VAL A 478 -11.93 31.75 -26.86
C VAL A 478 -13.46 31.87 -26.64
N PRO A 479 -14.20 32.53 -27.58
CA PRO A 479 -15.63 32.69 -27.43
C PRO A 479 -16.40 31.36 -27.34
N MET A 480 -17.40 31.28 -26.46
CA MET A 480 -18.19 30.06 -26.24
C MET A 480 -18.84 29.49 -27.51
N SER A 481 -19.32 30.37 -28.40
CA SER A 481 -19.88 29.94 -29.69
C SER A 481 -18.86 29.24 -30.59
N ILE A 482 -17.60 29.64 -30.50
CA ILE A 482 -16.50 29.00 -31.22
C ILE A 482 -16.18 27.66 -30.54
N ILE A 483 -16.08 27.61 -29.22
CA ILE A 483 -15.86 26.36 -28.46
C ILE A 483 -16.92 25.34 -28.85
N THR A 484 -18.22 25.70 -28.75
CA THR A 484 -19.34 24.81 -29.10
C THR A 484 -19.24 24.31 -30.54
N ARG A 485 -18.93 25.19 -31.48
CA ARG A 485 -18.79 24.79 -32.89
C ARG A 485 -17.64 23.79 -33.09
N THR A 486 -16.48 24.06 -32.50
CA THR A 486 -15.30 23.19 -32.63
C THR A 486 -15.53 21.86 -31.93
N THR A 487 -16.16 21.88 -30.75
CA THR A 487 -16.60 20.66 -30.02
C THR A 487 -17.49 19.81 -30.91
N ASN A 488 -18.56 20.36 -31.48
CA ASN A 488 -19.47 19.61 -32.34
C ASN A 488 -18.77 19.06 -33.58
N GLU A 489 -17.80 19.79 -34.14
CA GLU A 489 -17.00 19.31 -35.26
C GLU A 489 -16.17 18.08 -34.87
N ILE A 490 -15.52 18.11 -33.72
CA ILE A 490 -14.71 17.00 -33.23
C ILE A 490 -15.61 15.80 -32.87
N GLU A 491 -16.69 16.01 -32.10
CA GLU A 491 -17.63 14.97 -31.68
C GLU A 491 -18.23 14.25 -32.90
N ASN A 492 -18.65 14.98 -33.93
CA ASN A 492 -19.24 14.38 -35.10
C ASN A 492 -18.24 13.57 -35.93
N ASN A 493 -16.98 14.03 -36.07
CA ASN A 493 -15.98 13.30 -36.84
C ASN A 493 -15.44 12.06 -36.12
N LEU A 494 -15.36 12.09 -34.79
CA LEU A 494 -14.93 10.95 -33.98
C LEU A 494 -16.07 10.07 -33.53
N LEU A 495 -17.33 10.46 -33.82
CA LEU A 495 -18.53 9.79 -33.28
C LEU A 495 -18.43 9.60 -31.77
N LEU A 496 -18.10 10.70 -31.04
CA LEU A 496 -17.92 10.65 -29.60
C LEU A 496 -19.27 10.44 -28.90
N GLU A 497 -19.27 9.54 -27.93
CA GLU A 497 -20.38 9.27 -27.06
C GLU A 497 -20.12 9.77 -25.63
N PRO A 498 -21.15 10.00 -24.82
CA PRO A 498 -20.96 10.22 -23.39
C PRO A 498 -20.21 9.03 -22.77
N HIS A 499 -19.21 9.31 -21.95
CA HIS A 499 -18.34 8.28 -21.35
C HIS A 499 -17.61 7.40 -22.38
N ASP A 500 -17.13 7.97 -23.47
CA ASP A 500 -16.42 7.24 -24.52
C ASP A 500 -15.17 6.51 -23.96
N PRO A 501 -15.09 5.17 -24.12
CA PRO A 501 -14.02 4.36 -23.54
C PRO A 501 -12.60 4.74 -23.99
N ARG A 502 -12.50 5.35 -25.17
CA ARG A 502 -11.21 5.78 -25.71
C ARG A 502 -10.55 6.87 -24.88
N TYR A 503 -11.36 7.71 -24.20
CA TYR A 503 -10.88 8.93 -23.52
C TYR A 503 -11.34 9.03 -22.07
N ILE A 504 -11.82 7.94 -21.47
CA ILE A 504 -12.31 7.95 -20.10
C ILE A 504 -11.18 7.88 -19.08
N ASN A 505 -11.30 8.66 -18.01
CA ASN A 505 -10.49 8.59 -16.82
C ASN A 505 -11.26 7.94 -15.65
N GLU A 506 -10.66 7.86 -14.46
CA GLU A 506 -11.31 7.28 -13.29
C GLU A 506 -12.53 8.08 -12.83
N GLU A 507 -12.47 9.41 -12.91
CA GLU A 507 -13.61 10.29 -12.58
C GLU A 507 -14.80 10.00 -13.49
N GLY A 508 -14.56 9.92 -14.80
CA GLY A 508 -15.58 9.59 -15.79
C GLY A 508 -16.21 8.22 -15.55
N LEU A 509 -15.41 7.22 -15.21
CA LEU A 509 -15.89 5.89 -14.89
C LEU A 509 -16.73 5.89 -13.59
N LEU A 510 -16.33 6.68 -12.58
CA LEU A 510 -17.12 6.86 -11.36
C LEU A 510 -18.42 7.61 -11.60
N MET A 511 -18.42 8.61 -12.49
CA MET A 511 -19.64 9.36 -12.82
C MET A 511 -20.72 8.48 -13.44
N MET A 512 -20.35 7.42 -14.17
CA MET A 512 -21.29 6.40 -14.65
C MET A 512 -22.04 5.69 -13.52
N LEU A 513 -21.46 5.62 -12.30
CA LEU A 513 -22.12 5.02 -11.14
C LEU A 513 -23.14 5.95 -10.48
N LEU A 514 -23.10 7.26 -10.79
CA LEU A 514 -23.91 8.28 -10.16
C LEU A 514 -25.11 8.72 -11.02
N VAL A 515 -25.14 8.30 -12.27
CA VAL A 515 -26.23 8.57 -13.24
C VAL A 515 -27.15 7.37 -13.30
#